data_42d0a9213af35d6b9029e3c5b45db53f
#
_entry.id   42d0a9213af35d6b9029e3c5b45db53f
#
_cell.length_a   1.000
_cell.length_b   1.000
_cell.length_c   1.000
_cell.angle_alpha   90.00
_cell.angle_beta   90.00
_cell.angle_gamma   90.00
#
_symmetry.space_group_name_H-M   'P 1'
#
loop_
_entity.id
_entity.type
_entity.pdbx_description
1 polymer ?
#
loop_
_entity_poly.entity_id
_entity_poly.type
_entity_poly.pdbx_seq_one_letter_code
_entity_poly.pdbx_strand_id
1 'polypeptide(L)'
;MSTFNQAHIPSANSLNHTHVIYDNFVLENKIEDFLTTHLDLAQFATHDDSLTQSAGMTKYVNKYTATGNVEDLKMGEGNSNNIEVAFESTPYVVGTTQGRFPYYDEEVMTDPMVIDTGLEKLAAQMTNDLTTKIVAELNKATLAPTPAIMSLNFNAIVDMIAAYPHEEEDGLFILINKAQLADLRRNLKDDLKYVEDFSRKGYVGTVCGVPVFVTDAVPEKTVFLAHKDAVTIFTKKGTEIEQERDANTRLTKVYARKVMLVALTDETKVVKATIQ
;
A
#
# COMPACT_ATOMS: atom_id res chain seq x y z
N MET A 1 12.57 -11.40 53.32
CA MET A 1 11.69 -12.45 52.77
C MET A 1 10.89 -11.79 51.66
N SER A 2 11.29 -12.11 50.43
CA SER A 2 10.58 -11.61 49.28
C SER A 2 9.33 -12.50 49.04
N THR A 3 8.16 -11.92 49.17
CA THR A 3 6.91 -12.61 48.85
C THR A 3 6.83 -12.83 47.34
N PHE A 4 7.07 -14.07 46.93
CA PHE A 4 6.73 -14.52 45.56
C PHE A 4 5.25 -14.32 45.36
N ASN A 5 4.92 -13.46 44.41
CA ASN A 5 3.53 -13.21 44.02
C ASN A 5 3.08 -14.38 43.12
N GLN A 6 2.36 -15.37 43.71
CA GLN A 6 1.86 -16.56 43.01
C GLN A 6 0.71 -16.28 42.00
N ALA A 7 0.45 -15.01 41.68
CA ALA A 7 -0.70 -14.63 40.85
C ALA A 7 -0.47 -14.80 39.34
N HIS A 8 0.68 -15.32 38.88
CA HIS A 8 1.04 -15.36 37.46
C HIS A 8 1.48 -16.73 36.95
N ILE A 9 0.88 -17.82 37.46
CA ILE A 9 1.07 -19.13 36.83
C ILE A 9 0.01 -19.27 35.75
N PRO A 10 0.38 -19.31 34.45
CA PRO A 10 -0.60 -19.51 33.39
C PRO A 10 -1.33 -20.86 33.60
N SER A 11 -2.65 -20.88 33.34
CA SER A 11 -3.44 -22.08 33.46
C SER A 11 -2.94 -23.16 32.47
N ALA A 12 -3.15 -24.44 32.80
CA ALA A 12 -2.78 -25.55 31.93
C ALA A 12 -3.36 -25.43 30.49
N ASN A 13 -4.50 -24.76 30.32
CA ASN A 13 -5.12 -24.48 29.03
C ASN A 13 -4.34 -23.44 28.19
N SER A 14 -3.64 -22.48 28.84
CA SER A 14 -2.82 -21.51 28.11
C SER A 14 -1.52 -22.11 27.58
N LEU A 15 -0.99 -23.13 28.27
CA LEU A 15 0.20 -23.89 27.82
C LEU A 15 -0.11 -24.77 26.60
N ASN A 16 -1.31 -25.34 26.53
CA ASN A 16 -1.74 -26.13 25.38
C ASN A 16 -1.97 -25.25 24.12
N HIS A 17 -2.32 -24.00 24.29
CA HIS A 17 -2.48 -23.07 23.18
C HIS A 17 -1.13 -22.69 22.56
N THR A 18 -0.08 -22.67 23.36
CA THR A 18 1.27 -22.29 22.97
C THR A 18 1.88 -23.29 21.99
N HIS A 19 1.62 -24.60 22.13
CA HIS A 19 2.18 -25.64 21.27
C HIS A 19 1.69 -25.58 19.81
N VAL A 20 0.49 -25.05 19.57
CA VAL A 20 -0.08 -24.93 18.22
C VAL A 20 0.57 -23.79 17.43
N ILE A 21 1.08 -22.76 18.13
CA ILE A 21 1.67 -21.56 17.52
C ILE A 21 3.09 -21.81 17.01
N TYR A 22 3.78 -22.83 17.51
CA TYR A 22 5.15 -23.17 17.09
C TYR A 22 5.25 -23.94 15.77
N ASP A 23 4.14 -24.34 15.18
CA ASP A 23 4.14 -24.95 13.87
C ASP A 23 4.34 -23.85 12.80
N ASN A 24 5.35 -24.01 11.96
CA ASN A 24 5.65 -23.05 10.89
C ASN A 24 4.45 -22.78 9.98
N PHE A 25 3.67 -23.81 9.70
CA PHE A 25 2.47 -23.69 8.88
C PHE A 25 1.40 -22.79 9.52
N VAL A 26 1.20 -22.91 10.82
CA VAL A 26 0.23 -22.08 11.57
C VAL A 26 0.70 -20.61 11.62
N LEU A 27 2.01 -20.38 11.81
CA LEU A 27 2.57 -19.03 11.81
C LEU A 27 2.46 -18.36 10.45
N GLU A 28 2.70 -19.07 9.36
CA GLU A 28 2.58 -18.56 8.00
C GLU A 28 1.14 -18.14 7.69
N ASN A 29 0.17 -18.98 8.00
CA ASN A 29 -1.25 -18.64 7.83
C ASN A 29 -1.67 -17.44 8.68
N LYS A 30 -1.20 -17.34 9.92
CA LYS A 30 -1.50 -16.18 10.78
C LYS A 30 -0.95 -14.88 10.22
N ILE A 31 0.26 -14.87 9.69
CA ILE A 31 0.85 -13.65 9.10
C ILE A 31 0.06 -13.23 7.85
N GLU A 32 -0.35 -14.15 7.00
CA GLU A 32 -1.19 -13.84 5.85
C GLU A 32 -2.56 -13.27 6.27
N ASP A 33 -3.21 -13.84 7.29
CA ASP A 33 -4.45 -13.32 7.85
C ASP A 33 -4.28 -11.89 8.38
N PHE A 34 -3.20 -11.61 9.08
CA PHE A 34 -2.92 -10.27 9.59
C PHE A 34 -2.60 -9.26 8.48
N LEU A 35 -1.97 -9.68 7.41
CA LEU A 35 -1.73 -8.84 6.23
C LEU A 35 -3.06 -8.44 5.55
N THR A 36 -4.08 -9.30 5.62
CA THR A 36 -5.40 -9.03 5.03
C THR A 36 -6.31 -8.17 5.92
N THR A 37 -6.07 -8.10 7.22
CA THR A 37 -6.91 -7.33 8.17
C THR A 37 -6.57 -5.84 8.27
N HIS A 38 -5.36 -5.43 7.88
CA HIS A 38 -4.96 -4.03 7.88
C HIS A 38 -5.28 -3.34 6.55
N LEU A 39 -5.40 -1.99 6.57
CA LEU A 39 -5.57 -1.22 5.33
C LEU A 39 -4.34 -1.44 4.45
N ASP A 40 -4.47 -2.35 3.50
CA ASP A 40 -3.42 -2.71 2.57
C ASP A 40 -3.66 -1.98 1.25
N LEU A 41 -2.74 -1.08 0.88
CA LEU A 41 -2.78 -0.43 -0.42
C LEU A 41 -2.47 -1.37 -1.58
N ALA A 42 -2.01 -2.60 -1.31
CA ALA A 42 -1.80 -3.59 -2.35
C ALA A 42 -3.08 -3.94 -3.13
N GLN A 43 -4.25 -3.84 -2.49
CA GLN A 43 -5.56 -4.03 -3.15
C GLN A 43 -5.84 -3.01 -4.27
N PHE A 44 -5.13 -1.86 -4.26
CA PHE A 44 -5.24 -0.79 -5.27
C PHE A 44 -4.10 -0.81 -6.27
N ALA A 45 -3.29 -1.85 -6.28
CA ALA A 45 -2.19 -2.05 -7.20
C ALA A 45 -2.40 -3.33 -8.01
N THR A 46 -1.88 -3.34 -9.22
CA THR A 46 -1.87 -4.56 -10.04
C THR A 46 -0.77 -5.50 -9.55
N HIS A 47 -1.07 -6.79 -9.48
CA HIS A 47 -0.11 -7.81 -9.07
C HIS A 47 0.44 -8.55 -10.29
N ASP A 48 1.77 -8.70 -10.36
CA ASP A 48 2.49 -9.44 -11.40
C ASP A 48 3.49 -10.41 -10.78
N ASP A 49 3.27 -11.70 -11.00
CA ASP A 49 4.13 -12.78 -10.52
C ASP A 49 5.17 -13.24 -11.57
N SER A 50 5.35 -12.50 -12.67
CA SER A 50 6.30 -12.84 -13.74
C SER A 50 7.74 -12.98 -13.28
N LEU A 51 8.10 -12.35 -12.17
CA LEU A 51 9.46 -12.44 -11.60
C LEU A 51 9.71 -13.74 -10.83
N THR A 52 8.69 -14.50 -10.45
CA THR A 52 8.84 -15.72 -9.63
C THR A 52 9.74 -16.76 -10.33
N GLN A 53 9.62 -16.88 -11.66
CA GLN A 53 10.38 -17.85 -12.45
C GLN A 53 11.60 -17.24 -13.17
N SER A 54 11.83 -15.93 -13.08
CA SER A 54 12.91 -15.26 -13.78
C SER A 54 14.20 -15.22 -12.95
N ALA A 55 15.34 -15.35 -13.58
CA ALA A 55 16.62 -15.10 -12.93
C ALA A 55 16.91 -13.58 -12.90
N GLY A 56 17.63 -13.12 -11.87
CA GLY A 56 18.03 -11.72 -11.73
C GLY A 56 17.19 -10.95 -10.71
N MET A 57 17.69 -9.78 -10.32
CA MET A 57 17.10 -8.89 -9.29
C MET A 57 16.76 -7.51 -9.85
N THR A 58 16.78 -7.34 -11.17
CA THR A 58 16.43 -6.09 -11.84
C THR A 58 15.33 -6.32 -12.86
N LYS A 59 14.27 -5.53 -12.78
CA LYS A 59 13.18 -5.48 -13.76
C LYS A 59 13.24 -4.15 -14.50
N TYR A 60 13.21 -4.21 -15.81
CA TYR A 60 13.07 -3.03 -16.65
C TYR A 60 11.58 -2.79 -16.93
N VAL A 61 11.11 -1.60 -16.59
CA VAL A 61 9.76 -1.13 -16.93
C VAL A 61 9.89 -0.18 -18.11
N ASN A 62 9.30 -0.53 -19.22
CA ASN A 62 9.33 0.29 -20.43
C ASN A 62 8.09 1.18 -20.46
N LYS A 63 8.32 2.49 -20.58
CA LYS A 63 7.29 3.48 -20.86
C LYS A 63 7.30 3.78 -22.35
N TYR A 64 6.15 3.68 -22.99
CA TYR A 64 5.99 3.97 -24.41
C TYR A 64 5.27 5.31 -24.59
N THR A 65 5.84 6.16 -25.44
CA THR A 65 5.21 7.43 -25.83
C THR A 65 4.97 7.39 -27.33
N ALA A 66 3.71 7.53 -27.73
CA ALA A 66 3.33 7.60 -29.13
C ALA A 66 2.95 9.04 -29.48
N THR A 67 3.50 9.56 -30.56
CA THR A 67 3.20 10.89 -31.12
C THR A 67 2.81 10.75 -32.58
N GLY A 68 1.97 11.64 -33.06
CA GLY A 68 1.51 11.65 -34.45
C GLY A 68 -0.01 11.56 -34.56
N ASN A 69 -0.53 11.95 -35.70
CA ASN A 69 -1.95 11.94 -36.01
C ASN A 69 -2.22 11.20 -37.29
N VAL A 70 -3.44 10.69 -37.46
CA VAL A 70 -3.97 10.19 -38.73
C VAL A 70 -4.39 11.35 -39.62
N GLU A 71 -4.30 11.19 -40.93
CA GLU A 71 -4.70 12.16 -41.91
C GLU A 71 -5.81 11.61 -42.81
N ASP A 72 -6.76 12.48 -43.17
CA ASP A 72 -7.73 12.21 -44.22
C ASP A 72 -7.09 12.56 -45.58
N LEU A 73 -6.86 11.56 -46.42
CA LEU A 73 -6.18 11.71 -47.71
C LEU A 73 -7.22 11.88 -48.85
N LYS A 74 -6.96 12.82 -49.74
CA LYS A 74 -7.67 12.92 -50.98
C LYS A 74 -7.06 11.99 -52.05
N MET A 75 -7.81 11.74 -53.12
CA MET A 75 -7.35 10.89 -54.17
C MET A 75 -6.04 11.42 -54.81
N GLY A 76 -4.98 10.62 -54.73
CA GLY A 76 -3.62 10.96 -55.22
C GLY A 76 -2.69 11.63 -54.24
N GLU A 77 -3.14 11.88 -53.00
CA GLU A 77 -2.28 12.36 -51.90
C GLU A 77 -1.65 11.21 -51.12
N GLY A 78 -0.40 11.37 -50.74
CA GLY A 78 0.32 10.44 -49.86
C GLY A 78 0.29 10.92 -48.43
N ASN A 79 0.45 10.00 -47.46
CA ASN A 79 0.51 10.33 -46.03
C ASN A 79 1.78 11.12 -45.71
N SER A 80 1.64 12.27 -45.04
CA SER A 80 2.75 13.13 -44.60
C SER A 80 3.06 13.00 -43.13
N ASN A 81 2.08 12.53 -42.32
CA ASN A 81 2.25 12.31 -40.89
C ASN A 81 2.58 10.85 -40.59
N ASN A 82 3.56 10.64 -39.71
CA ASN A 82 3.90 9.34 -39.19
C ASN A 82 3.55 9.25 -37.71
N ILE A 83 3.08 8.08 -37.29
CA ILE A 83 3.01 7.77 -35.87
C ILE A 83 4.36 7.27 -35.42
N GLU A 84 5.02 8.02 -34.56
CA GLU A 84 6.31 7.67 -33.99
C GLU A 84 6.11 7.14 -32.57
N VAL A 85 6.73 6.01 -32.26
CA VAL A 85 6.71 5.39 -30.93
C VAL A 85 8.11 5.42 -30.35
N ALA A 86 8.29 6.18 -29.30
CA ALA A 86 9.51 6.18 -28.50
C ALA A 86 9.29 5.33 -27.23
N PHE A 87 10.35 4.75 -26.69
CA PHE A 87 10.29 4.08 -25.39
C PHE A 87 11.44 4.52 -24.48
N GLU A 88 11.13 4.64 -23.20
CA GLU A 88 12.09 4.86 -22.12
C GLU A 88 12.06 3.64 -21.19
N SER A 89 13.22 3.13 -20.86
CA SER A 89 13.37 1.94 -20.01
C SER A 89 13.94 2.33 -18.65
N THR A 90 13.15 2.17 -17.60
CA THR A 90 13.56 2.47 -16.23
C THR A 90 13.91 1.18 -15.50
N PRO A 91 15.14 1.02 -14.98
CA PRO A 91 15.51 -0.15 -14.19
C PRO A 91 15.01 -0.01 -12.75
N TYR A 92 14.34 -1.04 -12.27
CA TYR A 92 13.92 -1.20 -10.89
C TYR A 92 14.61 -2.40 -10.26
N VAL A 93 15.11 -2.25 -9.04
CA VAL A 93 15.79 -3.32 -8.30
C VAL A 93 14.81 -3.99 -7.35
N VAL A 94 14.75 -5.32 -7.39
CA VAL A 94 13.91 -6.11 -6.49
C VAL A 94 14.49 -6.03 -5.07
N GLY A 95 13.66 -5.61 -4.12
CA GLY A 95 14.02 -5.49 -2.72
C GLY A 95 13.56 -6.70 -1.90
N THR A 96 14.26 -6.93 -0.78
CA THR A 96 13.83 -7.90 0.23
C THR A 96 13.38 -7.14 1.47
N THR A 97 12.13 -7.36 1.88
CA THR A 97 11.60 -6.88 3.16
C THR A 97 11.64 -8.03 4.14
N GLN A 98 12.28 -7.82 5.27
CA GLN A 98 12.39 -8.83 6.32
C GLN A 98 12.15 -8.19 7.68
N GLY A 99 11.25 -8.81 8.46
CA GLY A 99 11.06 -8.51 9.87
C GLY A 99 11.56 -9.65 10.75
N ARG A 100 11.89 -9.35 12.00
CA ARG A 100 12.31 -10.32 12.99
C ARG A 100 11.61 -10.09 14.31
N PHE A 101 11.08 -11.15 14.88
CA PHE A 101 10.49 -11.16 16.21
C PHE A 101 11.22 -12.20 17.08
N PRO A 102 12.02 -11.79 18.08
CA PRO A 102 12.65 -12.68 19.04
C PRO A 102 11.77 -12.83 20.30
N TYR A 103 11.76 -14.02 20.90
CA TYR A 103 11.17 -14.27 22.21
C TYR A 103 11.91 -15.35 22.96
N TYR A 104 11.84 -15.32 24.29
CA TYR A 104 12.41 -16.32 25.18
C TYR A 104 11.35 -17.34 25.65
N ASP A 105 11.78 -18.58 25.89
CA ASP A 105 10.88 -19.62 26.40
C ASP A 105 10.20 -19.18 27.72
N GLU A 106 10.91 -18.46 28.57
CA GLU A 106 10.40 -17.94 29.85
C GLU A 106 9.32 -16.87 29.69
N GLU A 107 9.42 -16.03 28.66
CA GLU A 107 8.38 -15.03 28.36
C GLU A 107 7.08 -15.71 27.99
N VAL A 108 7.16 -16.76 27.16
CA VAL A 108 5.97 -17.54 26.75
C VAL A 108 5.37 -18.31 27.91
N MET A 109 6.20 -18.80 28.84
CA MET A 109 5.69 -19.45 30.05
C MET A 109 4.97 -18.46 30.99
N THR A 110 5.37 -17.19 30.94
CA THR A 110 4.75 -16.12 31.73
C THR A 110 3.49 -15.60 31.06
N ASP A 111 3.55 -15.30 29.77
CA ASP A 111 2.43 -14.80 28.98
C ASP A 111 2.45 -15.39 27.55
N PRO A 112 1.60 -16.40 27.27
CA PRO A 112 1.51 -17.00 25.94
C PRO A 112 1.08 -16.03 24.83
N MET A 113 0.41 -14.90 25.17
CA MET A 113 -0.03 -13.91 24.20
C MET A 113 1.11 -13.11 23.56
N VAL A 114 2.33 -13.20 24.10
CA VAL A 114 3.51 -12.54 23.54
C VAL A 114 3.73 -12.91 22.08
N ILE A 115 3.54 -14.19 21.73
CA ILE A 115 3.74 -14.67 20.36
C ILE A 115 2.68 -14.08 19.42
N ASP A 116 1.39 -14.14 19.79
CA ASP A 116 0.31 -13.61 18.96
C ASP A 116 0.47 -12.11 18.73
N THR A 117 0.73 -11.36 19.79
CA THR A 117 0.96 -9.91 19.71
C THR A 117 2.20 -9.57 18.89
N GLY A 118 3.27 -10.35 19.02
CA GLY A 118 4.51 -10.16 18.26
C GLY A 118 4.32 -10.40 16.77
N LEU A 119 3.59 -11.46 16.40
CA LEU A 119 3.25 -11.77 15.01
C LEU A 119 2.31 -10.71 14.40
N GLU A 120 1.30 -10.27 15.15
CA GLU A 120 0.42 -9.19 14.71
C GLU A 120 1.20 -7.91 14.41
N LYS A 121 2.12 -7.55 15.30
CA LYS A 121 2.98 -6.39 15.09
C LYS A 121 3.90 -6.54 13.89
N LEU A 122 4.46 -7.74 13.69
CA LEU A 122 5.31 -8.04 12.54
C LEU A 122 4.55 -7.92 11.22
N ALA A 123 3.35 -8.49 11.15
CA ALA A 123 2.47 -8.39 9.98
C ALA A 123 2.08 -6.93 9.68
N ALA A 124 1.68 -6.17 10.70
CA ALA A 124 1.36 -4.76 10.57
C ALA A 124 2.54 -3.93 10.03
N GLN A 125 3.77 -4.21 10.50
CA GLN A 125 4.96 -3.52 10.01
C GLN A 125 5.29 -3.88 8.56
N MET A 126 5.09 -5.12 8.13
CA MET A 126 5.27 -5.53 6.74
C MET A 126 4.27 -4.84 5.80
N THR A 127 3.00 -4.71 6.23
CA THR A 127 1.96 -3.96 5.49
C THR A 127 2.29 -2.47 5.42
N ASN A 128 2.74 -1.87 6.51
CA ASN A 128 3.13 -0.47 6.56
C ASN A 128 4.33 -0.18 5.64
N ASP A 129 5.33 -1.07 5.58
CA ASP A 129 6.46 -0.95 4.66
C ASP A 129 6.01 -1.00 3.19
N LEU A 130 5.11 -1.94 2.85
CA LEU A 130 4.54 -2.03 1.51
C LEU A 130 3.76 -0.76 1.15
N THR A 131 2.90 -0.29 2.03
CA THR A 131 2.14 0.95 1.87
C THR A 131 3.07 2.16 1.65
N THR A 132 4.15 2.25 2.42
CA THR A 132 5.15 3.31 2.28
C THR A 132 5.85 3.25 0.92
N LYS A 133 6.18 2.06 0.44
CA LYS A 133 6.78 1.86 -0.90
C LYS A 133 5.83 2.25 -2.02
N ILE A 134 4.53 1.90 -1.92
CA ILE A 134 3.51 2.30 -2.90
C ILE A 134 3.40 3.84 -2.94
N VAL A 135 3.30 4.49 -1.78
CA VAL A 135 3.21 5.96 -1.71
C VAL A 135 4.49 6.63 -2.24
N ALA A 136 5.67 6.05 -1.99
CA ALA A 136 6.93 6.55 -2.53
C ALA A 136 6.97 6.49 -4.07
N GLU A 137 6.41 5.43 -4.68
CA GLU A 137 6.28 5.35 -6.14
C GLU A 137 5.24 6.34 -6.67
N LEU A 138 4.06 6.48 -6.03
CA LEU A 138 3.06 7.48 -6.40
C LEU A 138 3.62 8.91 -6.33
N ASN A 139 4.51 9.17 -5.38
CA ASN A 139 5.12 10.50 -5.21
C ASN A 139 6.05 10.91 -6.38
N LYS A 140 6.46 9.96 -7.22
CA LYS A 140 7.24 10.22 -8.44
C LYS A 140 6.39 10.80 -9.58
N ALA A 141 5.06 10.71 -9.49
CA ALA A 141 4.16 11.25 -10.51
C ALA A 141 4.35 12.75 -10.67
N THR A 142 4.33 13.20 -11.92
CA THR A 142 4.57 14.60 -12.32
C THR A 142 3.28 15.32 -12.69
N LEU A 143 2.21 14.60 -12.99
CA LEU A 143 0.91 15.17 -13.38
C LEU A 143 0.26 15.88 -12.19
N ALA A 144 -0.04 17.15 -12.35
CA ALA A 144 -0.63 18.00 -11.31
C ALA A 144 -1.83 18.77 -11.84
N PRO A 145 -2.83 19.07 -10.99
CA PRO A 145 -3.99 19.87 -11.38
C PRO A 145 -3.58 21.33 -11.65
N THR A 146 -4.32 21.96 -12.57
CA THR A 146 -4.17 23.37 -12.88
C THR A 146 -5.56 24.03 -12.80
N PRO A 147 -5.77 25.03 -11.93
CA PRO A 147 -4.81 25.70 -11.05
C PRO A 147 -4.33 24.86 -9.85
N ALA A 148 -3.23 25.30 -9.22
CA ALA A 148 -2.73 24.65 -8.01
C ALA A 148 -3.73 24.71 -6.85
N ILE A 149 -3.84 23.65 -6.08
CA ILE A 149 -4.80 23.53 -4.99
C ILE A 149 -4.33 24.30 -3.77
N MET A 150 -5.15 25.25 -3.30
CA MET A 150 -4.88 26.03 -2.07
C MET A 150 -5.43 25.36 -0.81
N SER A 151 -6.56 24.67 -0.93
CA SER A 151 -7.21 23.96 0.17
C SER A 151 -7.97 22.76 -0.38
N LEU A 152 -8.01 21.67 0.38
CA LEU A 152 -8.74 20.48 -0.01
C LEU A 152 -10.25 20.70 0.23
N ASN A 153 -11.00 20.86 -0.86
CA ASN A 153 -12.44 21.05 -0.87
C ASN A 153 -13.04 20.26 -2.04
N PHE A 154 -14.34 20.34 -2.23
CA PHE A 154 -15.05 19.66 -3.33
C PHE A 154 -14.50 20.06 -4.71
N ASN A 155 -14.30 21.36 -4.93
CA ASN A 155 -13.80 21.87 -6.21
C ASN A 155 -12.38 21.38 -6.50
N ALA A 156 -11.53 21.30 -5.47
CA ALA A 156 -10.18 20.77 -5.62
C ALA A 156 -10.17 19.31 -6.11
N ILE A 157 -11.11 18.51 -5.65
CA ILE A 157 -11.25 17.13 -6.12
C ILE A 157 -11.76 17.09 -7.56
N VAL A 158 -12.71 17.95 -7.91
CA VAL A 158 -13.19 18.09 -9.30
C VAL A 158 -12.03 18.52 -10.22
N ASP A 159 -11.19 19.47 -9.80
CA ASP A 159 -10.03 19.91 -10.56
C ASP A 159 -8.99 18.79 -10.73
N MET A 160 -8.82 17.92 -9.73
CA MET A 160 -7.96 16.74 -9.84
C MET A 160 -8.50 15.71 -10.82
N ILE A 161 -9.82 15.47 -10.81
CA ILE A 161 -10.47 14.57 -11.76
C ILE A 161 -10.38 15.16 -13.18
N ALA A 162 -10.58 16.46 -13.34
CA ALA A 162 -10.44 17.14 -14.62
C ALA A 162 -9.00 17.11 -15.18
N ALA A 163 -8.00 17.04 -14.31
CA ALA A 163 -6.60 16.89 -14.70
C ALA A 163 -6.23 15.45 -15.12
N TYR A 164 -7.07 14.48 -14.82
CA TYR A 164 -6.87 13.10 -15.21
C TYR A 164 -7.12 12.94 -16.73
N PRO A 165 -6.13 12.43 -17.50
CA PRO A 165 -6.19 12.48 -18.96
C PRO A 165 -7.04 11.38 -19.62
N HIS A 166 -7.49 10.39 -18.84
CA HIS A 166 -8.26 9.27 -19.36
C HIS A 166 -9.76 9.46 -19.10
N GLU A 167 -10.60 8.98 -20.01
CA GLU A 167 -12.07 9.06 -19.90
C GLU A 167 -12.65 8.03 -18.91
N GLU A 168 -11.90 6.98 -18.61
CA GLU A 168 -12.32 5.91 -17.69
C GLU A 168 -12.04 6.31 -16.23
N GLU A 169 -13.10 6.56 -15.49
CA GLU A 169 -13.02 6.92 -14.05
C GLU A 169 -13.21 5.73 -13.11
N ASP A 170 -13.58 4.55 -13.64
CA ASP A 170 -13.79 3.35 -12.83
C ASP A 170 -12.44 2.82 -12.30
N GLY A 171 -12.37 2.62 -11.00
CA GLY A 171 -11.14 2.20 -10.33
C GLY A 171 -10.23 3.34 -9.87
N LEU A 172 -10.67 4.60 -9.99
CA LEU A 172 -10.00 5.73 -9.35
C LEU A 172 -10.17 5.69 -7.84
N PHE A 173 -9.17 6.15 -7.12
CA PHE A 173 -9.20 6.33 -5.68
C PHE A 173 -8.37 7.54 -5.26
N ILE A 174 -8.73 8.13 -4.12
CA ILE A 174 -8.02 9.27 -3.54
C ILE A 174 -7.31 8.82 -2.28
N LEU A 175 -6.02 9.14 -2.17
CA LEU A 175 -5.22 8.93 -0.97
C LEU A 175 -4.91 10.27 -0.31
N ILE A 176 -5.22 10.37 0.98
CA ILE A 176 -4.98 11.55 1.79
C ILE A 176 -4.40 11.17 3.16
N ASN A 177 -3.76 12.16 3.79
CA ASN A 177 -3.34 12.04 5.18
C ASN A 177 -4.50 12.39 6.13
N LYS A 178 -4.40 11.97 7.37
CA LYS A 178 -5.39 12.25 8.43
C LYS A 178 -5.62 13.74 8.68
N ALA A 179 -4.58 14.58 8.54
CA ALA A 179 -4.70 16.02 8.64
C ALA A 179 -5.60 16.60 7.53
N GLN A 180 -5.39 16.15 6.29
CA GLN A 180 -6.17 16.56 5.13
C GLN A 180 -7.62 16.06 5.18
N LEU A 181 -7.86 14.88 5.77
CA LEU A 181 -9.23 14.43 6.04
C LEU A 181 -9.96 15.42 6.95
N ALA A 182 -9.29 15.94 7.97
CA ALA A 182 -9.89 16.95 8.86
C ALA A 182 -10.23 18.23 8.12
N ASP A 183 -9.36 18.68 7.21
CA ASP A 183 -9.60 19.86 6.38
C ASP A 183 -10.74 19.62 5.38
N LEU A 184 -10.76 18.46 4.73
CA LEU A 184 -11.84 18.06 3.85
C LEU A 184 -13.21 18.06 4.58
N ARG A 185 -13.27 17.51 5.80
CA ARG A 185 -14.49 17.52 6.63
C ARG A 185 -14.93 18.93 6.99
N ARG A 186 -13.98 19.83 7.30
CA ARG A 186 -14.30 21.23 7.60
C ARG A 186 -14.88 21.94 6.39
N ASN A 187 -14.27 21.74 5.21
CA ASN A 187 -14.68 22.40 3.99
C ASN A 187 -15.99 21.86 3.41
N LEU A 188 -16.27 20.56 3.63
CA LEU A 188 -17.53 19.92 3.19
C LEU A 188 -18.69 20.09 4.20
N LYS A 189 -18.45 20.66 5.37
CA LYS A 189 -19.46 20.75 6.44
C LYS A 189 -20.77 21.42 6.00
N ASP A 190 -20.68 22.48 5.25
CA ASP A 190 -21.85 23.23 4.82
C ASP A 190 -22.62 22.54 3.68
N ASP A 191 -21.93 21.80 2.84
CA ASP A 191 -22.51 21.07 1.70
C ASP A 191 -23.15 19.74 2.17
N LEU A 192 -22.55 19.06 3.14
CA LEU A 192 -22.96 17.73 3.59
C LEU A 192 -23.74 17.72 4.91
N LYS A 193 -24.09 18.87 5.47
CA LYS A 193 -24.81 18.96 6.75
C LYS A 193 -26.16 18.23 6.80
N TYR A 194 -26.78 18.00 5.65
CA TYR A 194 -28.04 17.27 5.53
C TYR A 194 -27.87 15.77 5.29
N VAL A 195 -26.65 15.28 5.10
CA VAL A 195 -26.36 13.86 4.94
C VAL A 195 -26.20 13.24 6.35
N GLU A 196 -27.07 12.29 6.68
CA GLU A 196 -27.14 11.72 8.04
C GLU A 196 -25.82 11.10 8.49
N ASP A 197 -25.14 10.35 7.63
CA ASP A 197 -23.86 9.69 7.94
C ASP A 197 -22.74 10.71 8.16
N PHE A 198 -22.69 11.80 7.39
CA PHE A 198 -21.73 12.87 7.62
C PHE A 198 -22.05 13.65 8.90
N SER A 199 -23.32 14.00 9.12
CA SER A 199 -23.75 14.79 10.28
C SER A 199 -23.49 14.04 11.60
N ARG A 200 -23.70 12.71 11.64
CA ARG A 200 -23.52 11.90 12.85
C ARG A 200 -22.10 11.39 13.03
N LYS A 201 -21.45 10.92 11.97
CA LYS A 201 -20.17 10.19 12.04
C LYS A 201 -19.00 10.96 11.43
N GLY A 202 -19.26 12.07 10.69
CA GLY A 202 -18.25 12.76 9.91
C GLY A 202 -17.63 11.88 8.83
N TYR A 203 -18.41 10.93 8.29
CA TYR A 203 -17.96 9.98 7.30
C TYR A 203 -17.84 10.64 5.93
N VAL A 204 -16.67 10.54 5.33
CA VAL A 204 -16.40 10.94 3.94
C VAL A 204 -15.92 9.68 3.25
N GLY A 205 -16.84 8.91 2.67
CA GLY A 205 -16.51 7.65 1.98
C GLY A 205 -16.14 7.86 0.53
N THR A 206 -16.97 8.63 -0.19
CA THR A 206 -16.78 8.94 -1.60
C THR A 206 -17.02 10.43 -1.85
N VAL A 207 -16.24 11.03 -2.72
CA VAL A 207 -16.43 12.40 -3.20
C VAL A 207 -16.39 12.37 -4.71
N CYS A 208 -17.38 12.95 -5.37
CA CYS A 208 -17.55 12.89 -6.84
C CYS A 208 -17.55 11.45 -7.39
N GLY A 209 -18.06 10.46 -6.62
CA GLY A 209 -18.04 9.05 -7.01
C GLY A 209 -16.72 8.32 -6.76
N VAL A 210 -15.66 9.03 -6.39
CA VAL A 210 -14.33 8.46 -6.13
C VAL A 210 -14.16 8.16 -4.64
N PRO A 211 -13.78 6.94 -4.23
CA PRO A 211 -13.54 6.60 -2.83
C PRO A 211 -12.30 7.30 -2.27
N VAL A 212 -12.41 7.75 -1.01
CA VAL A 212 -11.35 8.44 -0.30
C VAL A 212 -10.77 7.51 0.78
N PHE A 213 -9.48 7.25 0.70
CA PHE A 213 -8.75 6.45 1.67
C PHE A 213 -7.73 7.29 2.43
N VAL A 214 -7.59 6.98 3.71
CA VAL A 214 -6.71 7.72 4.62
C VAL A 214 -5.56 6.84 5.05
N THR A 215 -4.36 7.32 4.86
CA THR A 215 -3.15 6.65 5.34
C THR A 215 -2.12 7.66 5.81
N ASP A 216 -1.48 7.38 6.94
CA ASP A 216 -0.41 8.22 7.49
C ASP A 216 0.89 8.15 6.68
N ALA A 217 0.99 7.21 5.72
CA ALA A 217 2.12 7.11 4.81
C ALA A 217 2.16 8.26 3.78
N VAL A 218 1.02 8.89 3.49
CA VAL A 218 0.95 10.06 2.60
C VAL A 218 1.56 11.27 3.29
N PRO A 219 2.51 11.99 2.64
CA PRO A 219 3.07 13.21 3.19
C PRO A 219 1.99 14.26 3.47
N GLU A 220 2.20 15.05 4.52
CA GLU A 220 1.34 16.19 4.79
C GLU A 220 1.26 17.12 3.59
N LYS A 221 0.10 17.72 3.34
CA LYS A 221 -0.18 18.60 2.21
C LYS A 221 -0.09 17.96 0.82
N THR A 222 0.00 16.63 0.71
CA THR A 222 -0.02 15.92 -0.57
C THR A 222 -1.27 15.07 -0.70
N VAL A 223 -1.92 15.13 -1.85
CA VAL A 223 -3.10 14.34 -2.19
C VAL A 223 -2.80 13.61 -3.48
N PHE A 224 -3.12 12.33 -3.54
CA PHE A 224 -3.01 11.54 -4.76
C PHE A 224 -4.40 11.13 -5.23
N LEU A 225 -4.69 11.36 -6.50
CA LEU A 225 -5.75 10.70 -7.24
C LEU A 225 -5.06 9.69 -8.15
N ALA A 226 -5.33 8.41 -7.95
CA ALA A 226 -4.67 7.35 -8.70
C ALA A 226 -5.67 6.29 -9.16
N HIS A 227 -5.36 5.64 -10.26
CA HIS A 227 -6.07 4.46 -10.73
C HIS A 227 -5.33 3.20 -10.27
N LYS A 228 -6.06 2.11 -10.02
CA LYS A 228 -5.50 0.83 -9.55
C LYS A 228 -4.38 0.25 -10.45
N ASP A 229 -4.39 0.55 -11.75
CA ASP A 229 -3.37 0.06 -12.69
C ASP A 229 -2.14 0.97 -12.79
N ALA A 230 -2.09 2.05 -12.01
CA ALA A 230 -0.95 2.97 -12.03
C ALA A 230 0.32 2.36 -11.45
N VAL A 231 0.16 1.56 -10.38
CA VAL A 231 1.26 0.90 -9.67
C VAL A 231 1.16 -0.60 -9.81
N THR A 232 2.27 -1.25 -10.11
CA THR A 232 2.34 -2.71 -10.18
C THR A 232 3.31 -3.24 -9.12
N ILE A 233 2.85 -4.26 -8.40
CA ILE A 233 3.64 -5.01 -7.42
C ILE A 233 4.13 -6.28 -8.11
N PHE A 234 5.43 -6.35 -8.35
CA PHE A 234 6.08 -7.54 -8.90
C PHE A 234 6.56 -8.42 -7.76
N THR A 235 5.96 -9.59 -7.62
CA THR A 235 6.35 -10.57 -6.59
C THR A 235 7.42 -11.50 -7.15
N LYS A 236 8.58 -11.55 -6.50
CA LYS A 236 9.62 -12.55 -6.81
C LYS A 236 9.55 -13.75 -5.90
N LYS A 237 9.25 -13.55 -4.63
CA LYS A 237 9.05 -14.61 -3.64
C LYS A 237 7.99 -14.15 -2.65
N GLY A 238 7.01 -15.02 -2.42
CA GLY A 238 5.95 -14.79 -1.44
C GLY A 238 6.48 -14.68 -0.01
N THR A 239 5.58 -14.55 0.94
CA THR A 239 5.94 -14.51 2.36
C THR A 239 6.52 -15.86 2.80
N GLU A 240 7.72 -15.83 3.36
CA GLU A 240 8.39 -16.97 3.96
C GLU A 240 8.58 -16.73 5.44
N ILE A 241 8.35 -17.76 6.23
CA ILE A 241 8.57 -17.73 7.66
C ILE A 241 9.62 -18.77 8.00
N GLU A 242 10.68 -18.33 8.67
CA GLU A 242 11.76 -19.17 9.18
C GLU A 242 11.88 -18.98 10.69
N GLN A 243 12.15 -20.07 11.40
CA GLN A 243 12.44 -20.02 12.82
C GLN A 243 13.86 -20.48 13.09
N GLU A 244 14.56 -19.75 13.91
CA GLU A 244 15.87 -20.08 14.43
C GLU A 244 15.79 -20.19 15.95
N ARG A 245 16.20 -21.33 16.50
CA ARG A 245 16.26 -21.54 17.94
C ARG A 245 17.69 -21.67 18.41
N ASP A 246 18.09 -20.82 19.34
CA ASP A 246 19.33 -20.95 20.10
C ASP A 246 19.05 -21.70 21.42
N ALA A 247 19.47 -22.95 21.48
CA ALA A 247 19.24 -23.80 22.66
C ALA A 247 20.04 -23.33 23.89
N ASN A 248 21.15 -22.62 23.72
CA ASN A 248 21.96 -22.13 24.82
C ASN A 248 21.32 -20.98 25.58
N THR A 249 20.71 -20.07 24.84
CA THR A 249 20.02 -18.88 25.38
C THR A 249 18.52 -19.07 25.50
N ARG A 250 17.96 -20.19 25.03
CA ARG A 250 16.53 -20.48 24.96
C ARG A 250 15.74 -19.38 24.22
N LEU A 251 16.42 -18.74 23.27
CA LEU A 251 15.88 -17.69 22.43
C LEU A 251 15.39 -18.28 21.11
N THR A 252 14.14 -18.03 20.77
CA THR A 252 13.59 -18.33 19.45
C THR A 252 13.41 -17.02 18.68
N LYS A 253 13.86 -17.01 17.43
CA LYS A 253 13.70 -15.86 16.51
C LYS A 253 12.82 -16.29 15.35
N VAL A 254 11.75 -15.57 15.12
CA VAL A 254 10.88 -15.74 13.96
C VAL A 254 11.23 -14.68 12.94
N TYR A 255 11.53 -15.11 11.73
CA TYR A 255 11.81 -14.24 10.60
C TYR A 255 10.66 -14.34 9.59
N ALA A 256 10.08 -13.21 9.21
CA ALA A 256 9.16 -13.13 8.08
C ALA A 256 9.83 -12.34 6.97
N ARG A 257 9.89 -12.91 5.76
CA ARG A 257 10.56 -12.33 4.61
C ARG A 257 9.66 -12.35 3.38
N LYS A 258 9.65 -11.25 2.62
CA LYS A 258 9.00 -11.14 1.32
C LYS A 258 9.95 -10.48 0.32
N VAL A 259 10.02 -11.00 -0.90
CA VAL A 259 10.87 -10.45 -1.96
C VAL A 259 9.99 -9.91 -3.06
N MET A 260 9.94 -8.59 -3.18
CA MET A 260 9.05 -7.90 -4.11
C MET A 260 9.63 -6.58 -4.59
N LEU A 261 9.03 -6.06 -5.64
CA LEU A 261 9.32 -4.76 -6.22
C LEU A 261 8.00 -4.02 -6.42
N VAL A 262 7.94 -2.76 -6.03
CA VAL A 262 6.85 -1.85 -6.36
C VAL A 262 7.35 -0.89 -7.43
N ALA A 263 6.60 -0.72 -8.50
CA ALA A 263 6.98 0.18 -9.59
C ALA A 263 5.77 0.98 -10.09
N LEU A 264 5.98 2.26 -10.37
CA LEU A 264 5.02 3.09 -11.09
C LEU A 264 5.08 2.69 -12.58
N THR A 265 4.06 1.96 -13.05
CA THR A 265 3.97 1.46 -14.41
C THR A 265 3.37 2.45 -15.37
N ASP A 266 2.40 3.24 -14.90
CA ASP A 266 1.74 4.25 -15.72
C ASP A 266 1.61 5.56 -14.94
N GLU A 267 2.46 6.52 -15.29
CA GLU A 267 2.51 7.84 -14.65
C GLU A 267 1.30 8.72 -15.03
N THR A 268 0.69 8.46 -16.20
CA THR A 268 -0.49 9.23 -16.66
C THR A 268 -1.75 8.91 -15.85
N LYS A 269 -1.73 7.80 -15.12
CA LYS A 269 -2.83 7.35 -14.25
C LYS A 269 -2.73 7.86 -12.80
N VAL A 270 -1.83 8.78 -12.53
CA VAL A 270 -1.67 9.38 -11.20
C VAL A 270 -1.63 10.89 -11.30
N VAL A 271 -2.54 11.55 -10.59
CA VAL A 271 -2.54 13.01 -10.41
C VAL A 271 -2.10 13.32 -8.98
N LYS A 272 -1.03 14.09 -8.85
CA LYS A 272 -0.46 14.51 -7.57
C LYS A 272 -0.78 15.97 -7.33
N ALA A 273 -1.48 16.27 -6.26
CA ALA A 273 -1.74 17.63 -5.83
C ALA A 273 -0.95 17.96 -4.57
N THR A 274 -0.35 19.14 -4.55
CA THR A 274 0.30 19.69 -3.34
C THR A 274 -0.49 20.91 -2.89
N ILE A 275 -0.96 20.88 -1.63
CA ILE A 275 -1.70 21.97 -1.01
C ILE A 275 -0.71 23.01 -0.53
N GLN A 276 -0.90 24.25 -0.94
CA GLN A 276 -0.02 25.38 -0.60
C GLN A 276 -0.28 25.94 0.80
#